data_37b9b3561608e1c1c604a3c264cdbbd5
#
_entry.id   37b9b3561608e1c1c604a3c264cdbbd5
#
_cell.length_a   1.000
_cell.length_b   1.000
_cell.length_c   1.000
_cell.angle_alpha   90.00
_cell.angle_beta   90.00
_cell.angle_gamma   90.00
#
_symmetry.space_group_name_H-M   'P 1'
#
loop_
_entity.id
_entity.type
_entity.pdbx_description
1 polymer ?
#
loop_
_entity_poly.entity_id
_entity_poly.type
_entity_poly.pdbx_seq_one_letter_code
_entity_poly.pdbx_strand_id
1 'polypeptide(L)'
;MEKNLALKIFEGFSIQRWNDLVRPFELVEMDKAGEKMILAYIIGKYEEKNGKHIDWNWMIYASVFDLLKKIALCDIKAPVQQMLKREFPEEYMRLNEWVLNQYKSLITDEELFSKFTIYIGQKAGSFPLPKNLVDSLHVYSAAHKYSTMRELEMISLVNEKERLSNIEKQLHKEIQPYLDLEGLQKLITHQKEFDFILKIEQLRFQTRWNQTPRIPQTSVLGHCFYVAVMTLLLGRESNPKMCEKRVINNFFSALFHDLPESVTRDIISPVKQATDDLPNIVKKIEDEIVNKELLPFMDSCFCDEVMYYTSDEFADRIKDEKGKMIHVTFEELNTKYNQNKYEPVDGKLVRICDHLSALMEADISINHGITSYHLTEGRKGILNHYKPGQIISGIDVNEFYHKMI
;
A
#
# COMPACT_ATOMS: atom_id res chain seq x y z
N MET A 1 -10.85 -4.34 14.35
CA MET A 1 -11.11 -4.26 12.87
C MET A 1 -12.15 -5.32 12.49
N GLU A 2 -13.14 -4.93 11.71
CA GLU A 2 -14.24 -5.80 11.32
C GLU A 2 -13.90 -6.59 10.04
N LYS A 3 -14.29 -7.90 10.01
CA LYS A 3 -14.13 -8.78 8.84
C LYS A 3 -14.69 -8.16 7.57
N ASN A 4 -15.90 -7.61 7.63
CA ASN A 4 -16.56 -7.05 6.45
C ASN A 4 -15.82 -5.85 5.85
N LEU A 5 -15.12 -5.05 6.66
CA LEU A 5 -14.27 -3.97 6.16
C LEU A 5 -13.04 -4.52 5.44
N ALA A 6 -12.38 -5.54 6.00
CA ALA A 6 -11.22 -6.18 5.37
C ALA A 6 -11.60 -6.83 4.03
N LEU A 7 -12.74 -7.55 3.98
CA LEU A 7 -13.28 -8.10 2.73
C LEU A 7 -13.61 -7.02 1.71
N LYS A 8 -14.22 -5.90 2.16
CA LYS A 8 -14.53 -4.77 1.28
C LYS A 8 -13.28 -4.14 0.68
N ILE A 9 -12.23 -3.98 1.47
CA ILE A 9 -10.94 -3.47 0.98
C ILE A 9 -10.31 -4.45 -0.01
N PHE A 10 -10.44 -5.76 0.23
CA PHE A 10 -9.93 -6.80 -0.65
C PHE A 10 -10.54 -6.76 -2.07
N GLU A 11 -11.76 -6.23 -2.22
CA GLU A 11 -12.39 -6.03 -3.54
C GLU A 11 -11.52 -5.18 -4.50
N GLY A 12 -10.57 -4.37 -3.97
CA GLY A 12 -9.62 -3.61 -4.76
C GLY A 12 -8.75 -4.46 -5.71
N PHE A 13 -8.58 -5.75 -5.41
CA PHE A 13 -7.92 -6.71 -6.31
C PHE A 13 -8.78 -7.14 -7.50
N SER A 14 -10.09 -6.93 -7.44
CA SER A 14 -11.03 -7.32 -8.51
C SER A 14 -11.42 -6.15 -9.42
N ILE A 15 -11.08 -4.90 -9.04
CA ILE A 15 -11.45 -3.73 -9.83
C ILE A 15 -10.42 -3.51 -10.92
N GLN A 16 -10.83 -3.86 -12.14
CA GLN A 16 -10.02 -3.73 -13.35
C GLN A 16 -9.94 -2.28 -13.81
N ARG A 17 -8.74 -1.84 -14.13
CA ARG A 17 -8.45 -0.52 -14.71
C ARG A 17 -8.26 -0.62 -16.22
N TRP A 18 -8.49 0.48 -16.94
CA TRP A 18 -8.37 0.51 -18.41
C TRP A 18 -9.23 -0.54 -19.11
N ASN A 19 -10.44 -0.76 -18.57
CA ASN A 19 -11.30 -1.88 -18.94
C ASN A 19 -11.89 -1.80 -20.37
N ASP A 20 -11.68 -0.67 -21.05
CA ASP A 20 -12.07 -0.42 -22.45
C ASP A 20 -10.88 -0.48 -23.43
N LEU A 21 -9.69 -0.85 -22.96
CA LEU A 21 -8.47 -1.00 -23.77
C LEU A 21 -7.89 -2.40 -23.63
N VAL A 22 -7.06 -2.80 -24.60
CA VAL A 22 -6.31 -4.05 -24.50
C VAL A 22 -5.24 -3.90 -23.41
N ARG A 23 -5.14 -4.90 -22.54
CA ARG A 23 -4.17 -4.92 -21.45
C ARG A 23 -3.29 -6.17 -21.60
N PRO A 24 -1.96 -6.02 -21.52
CA PRO A 24 -1.05 -7.16 -21.62
C PRO A 24 -1.06 -8.03 -20.35
N PHE A 25 -1.55 -7.50 -19.23
CA PHE A 25 -1.69 -8.15 -17.92
C PHE A 25 -2.80 -7.45 -17.12
N GLU A 26 -3.16 -8.02 -15.97
CA GLU A 26 -4.17 -7.44 -15.10
C GLU A 26 -3.68 -6.13 -14.48
N LEU A 27 -4.46 -5.05 -14.66
CA LEU A 27 -4.24 -3.75 -14.02
C LEU A 27 -5.38 -3.51 -13.05
N VAL A 28 -5.11 -3.63 -11.77
CA VAL A 28 -6.13 -3.52 -10.71
C VAL A 28 -5.92 -2.29 -9.81
N GLU A 29 -6.99 -1.86 -9.16
CA GLU A 29 -6.97 -0.64 -8.35
C GLU A 29 -6.07 -0.78 -7.11
N MET A 30 -5.91 -2.00 -6.56
CA MET A 30 -5.02 -2.26 -5.43
C MET A 30 -3.56 -1.96 -5.79
N ASP A 31 -3.08 -2.44 -6.93
CA ASP A 31 -1.72 -2.18 -7.42
C ASP A 31 -1.49 -0.70 -7.69
N LYS A 32 -2.49 -0.05 -8.29
CA LYS A 32 -2.48 1.41 -8.52
C LYS A 32 -2.32 2.19 -7.22
N ALA A 33 -3.03 1.79 -6.18
CA ALA A 33 -2.97 2.45 -4.88
C ALA A 33 -1.59 2.28 -4.23
N GLY A 34 -0.99 1.09 -4.31
CA GLY A 34 0.35 0.81 -3.81
C GLY A 34 1.42 1.61 -4.55
N GLU A 35 1.44 1.55 -5.87
CA GLU A 35 2.39 2.32 -6.70
C GLU A 35 2.27 3.83 -6.47
N LYS A 36 1.04 4.36 -6.46
CA LYS A 36 0.78 5.78 -6.18
C LYS A 36 1.38 6.20 -4.83
N MET A 37 1.25 5.37 -3.79
CA MET A 37 1.78 5.71 -2.47
C MET A 37 3.32 5.67 -2.43
N ILE A 38 3.95 4.74 -3.14
CA ILE A 38 5.42 4.68 -3.28
C ILE A 38 5.93 5.90 -4.08
N LEU A 39 5.26 6.26 -5.17
CA LEU A 39 5.57 7.48 -5.93
C LEU A 39 5.41 8.74 -5.08
N ALA A 40 4.32 8.84 -4.30
CA ALA A 40 4.10 9.95 -3.39
C ALA A 40 5.20 10.03 -2.31
N TYR A 41 5.67 8.87 -1.83
CA TYR A 41 6.79 8.79 -0.90
C TYR A 41 8.07 9.37 -1.52
N ILE A 42 8.47 8.90 -2.70
CA ILE A 42 9.68 9.37 -3.37
C ILE A 42 9.59 10.88 -3.65
N ILE A 43 8.51 11.36 -4.27
CA ILE A 43 8.34 12.78 -4.59
C ILE A 43 8.33 13.61 -3.30
N GLY A 44 7.61 13.16 -2.27
CA GLY A 44 7.51 13.86 -0.98
C GLY A 44 8.85 13.97 -0.25
N LYS A 45 9.72 12.93 -0.32
CA LYS A 45 11.05 12.97 0.29
C LYS A 45 11.97 14.01 -0.35
N TYR A 46 11.86 14.26 -1.66
CA TYR A 46 12.55 15.37 -2.30
C TYR A 46 12.03 16.73 -1.84
N GLU A 47 10.71 16.84 -1.66
CA GLU A 47 10.11 18.10 -1.18
C GLU A 47 10.47 18.38 0.29
N GLU A 48 10.56 17.35 1.15
CA GLU A 48 11.11 17.50 2.50
C GLU A 48 12.58 17.96 2.49
N LYS A 49 13.40 17.37 1.62
CA LYS A 49 14.80 17.79 1.41
C LYS A 49 14.89 19.28 0.99
N ASN A 50 13.89 19.76 0.23
CA ASN A 50 13.78 21.15 -0.20
C ASN A 50 13.10 22.06 0.84
N GLY A 51 12.84 21.57 2.08
CA GLY A 51 12.32 22.33 3.20
C GLY A 51 10.80 22.49 3.24
N LYS A 52 10.06 21.77 2.40
CA LYS A 52 8.59 21.74 2.48
C LYS A 52 8.13 20.79 3.59
N HIS A 53 6.96 21.07 4.14
CA HIS A 53 6.33 20.20 5.13
C HIS A 53 5.38 19.22 4.45
N ILE A 54 5.64 17.92 4.60
CA ILE A 54 4.79 16.85 4.07
C ILE A 54 4.09 16.14 5.23
N ASP A 55 2.76 16.19 5.24
CA ASP A 55 1.94 15.47 6.22
C ASP A 55 1.73 14.02 5.76
N TRP A 56 2.63 13.15 6.22
CA TRP A 56 2.61 11.72 5.88
C TRP A 56 1.37 11.01 6.40
N ASN A 57 0.89 11.37 7.59
CA ASN A 57 -0.35 10.82 8.12
C ASN A 57 -1.54 11.12 7.20
N TRP A 58 -1.67 12.38 6.78
CA TRP A 58 -2.72 12.75 5.86
C TRP A 58 -2.62 11.98 4.53
N MET A 59 -1.42 11.82 3.96
CA MET A 59 -1.23 11.07 2.71
C MET A 59 -1.56 9.59 2.85
N ILE A 60 -1.19 8.96 3.97
CA ILE A 60 -1.54 7.57 4.29
C ILE A 60 -3.06 7.41 4.32
N TYR A 61 -3.78 8.24 5.07
CA TYR A 61 -5.25 8.18 5.11
C TYR A 61 -5.87 8.51 3.75
N ALA A 62 -5.34 9.49 3.02
CA ALA A 62 -5.80 9.82 1.68
C ALA A 62 -5.70 8.63 0.72
N SER A 63 -4.64 7.82 0.82
CA SER A 63 -4.46 6.63 -0.01
C SER A 63 -5.51 5.56 0.27
N VAL A 64 -5.83 5.34 1.55
CA VAL A 64 -6.89 4.41 1.97
C VAL A 64 -8.27 4.92 1.52
N PHE A 65 -8.57 6.20 1.75
CA PHE A 65 -9.86 6.79 1.42
C PHE A 65 -10.11 6.88 -0.09
N ASP A 66 -9.07 7.14 -0.88
CA ASP A 66 -9.16 7.03 -2.34
C ASP A 66 -9.48 5.61 -2.78
N LEU A 67 -8.83 4.60 -2.19
CA LEU A 67 -9.13 3.19 -2.47
C LEU A 67 -10.58 2.86 -2.11
N LEU A 68 -11.06 3.22 -0.90
CA LEU A 68 -12.45 3.00 -0.48
C LEU A 68 -13.44 3.64 -1.44
N LYS A 69 -13.19 4.90 -1.86
CA LYS A 69 -14.02 5.58 -2.85
C LYS A 69 -14.03 4.84 -4.18
N LYS A 70 -12.89 4.36 -4.64
CA LYS A 70 -12.78 3.60 -5.89
C LYS A 70 -13.49 2.27 -5.82
N ILE A 71 -13.39 1.55 -4.70
CA ILE A 71 -14.11 0.30 -4.49
C ILE A 71 -15.64 0.54 -4.56
N ALA A 72 -16.15 1.61 -3.95
CA ALA A 72 -17.57 1.92 -4.01
C ALA A 72 -18.04 2.33 -5.41
N LEU A 73 -17.27 3.14 -6.13
CA LEU A 73 -17.63 3.66 -7.45
C LEU A 73 -17.27 2.71 -8.61
N CYS A 74 -16.49 1.68 -8.32
CA CYS A 74 -15.95 0.78 -9.34
C CYS A 74 -15.19 1.55 -10.45
N ASP A 75 -15.23 1.08 -11.69
CA ASP A 75 -14.45 1.61 -12.82
C ASP A 75 -15.17 2.76 -13.55
N ILE A 76 -15.63 3.79 -12.82
CA ILE A 76 -16.14 5.00 -13.47
C ILE A 76 -14.96 5.79 -14.07
N LYS A 77 -15.00 6.05 -15.37
CA LYS A 77 -13.96 6.82 -16.05
C LYS A 77 -13.77 8.21 -15.43
N ALA A 78 -12.50 8.62 -15.30
CA ALA A 78 -12.16 9.93 -14.76
C ALA A 78 -12.82 11.12 -15.49
N PRO A 79 -12.90 11.15 -16.84
CA PRO A 79 -13.64 12.21 -17.55
C PRO A 79 -15.12 12.30 -17.17
N VAL A 80 -15.78 11.15 -16.95
CA VAL A 80 -17.19 11.12 -16.52
C VAL A 80 -17.34 11.71 -15.12
N GLN A 81 -16.46 11.35 -14.17
CA GLN A 81 -16.48 11.94 -12.84
C GLN A 81 -16.20 13.45 -12.86
N GLN A 82 -15.28 13.91 -13.72
CA GLN A 82 -14.98 15.34 -13.87
C GLN A 82 -16.17 16.10 -14.46
N MET A 83 -16.87 15.51 -15.44
CA MET A 83 -18.09 16.08 -16.03
C MET A 83 -19.21 16.17 -14.99
N LEU A 84 -19.44 15.10 -14.21
CA LEU A 84 -20.41 15.10 -13.11
C LEU A 84 -20.11 16.22 -12.11
N LYS A 85 -18.86 16.36 -11.70
CA LYS A 85 -18.45 17.42 -10.75
C LYS A 85 -18.67 18.82 -11.31
N ARG A 86 -18.41 19.04 -12.59
CA ARG A 86 -18.49 20.37 -13.23
C ARG A 86 -19.91 20.74 -13.62
N GLU A 87 -20.67 19.82 -14.19
CA GLU A 87 -21.95 20.12 -14.82
C GLU A 87 -23.15 19.73 -13.95
N PHE A 88 -22.96 18.78 -13.03
CA PHE A 88 -24.01 18.27 -12.15
C PHE A 88 -23.53 18.21 -10.69
N PRO A 89 -23.13 19.36 -10.09
CA PRO A 89 -22.49 19.38 -8.77
C PRO A 89 -23.37 18.80 -7.64
N GLU A 90 -24.69 18.98 -7.70
CA GLU A 90 -25.62 18.42 -6.71
C GLU A 90 -25.66 16.88 -6.78
N GLU A 91 -25.71 16.32 -7.98
CA GLU A 91 -25.68 14.86 -8.15
C GLU A 91 -24.31 14.28 -7.77
N TYR A 92 -23.23 15.02 -8.03
CA TYR A 92 -21.89 14.63 -7.59
C TYR A 92 -21.79 14.62 -6.05
N MET A 93 -22.44 15.54 -5.36
CA MET A 93 -22.52 15.55 -3.88
C MET A 93 -23.31 14.35 -3.39
N ARG A 94 -24.50 14.07 -3.95
CA ARG A 94 -25.32 12.87 -3.60
C ARG A 94 -24.56 11.57 -3.84
N LEU A 95 -23.78 11.47 -4.92
CA LEU A 95 -22.92 10.33 -5.19
C LEU A 95 -21.85 10.15 -4.11
N ASN A 96 -21.24 11.23 -3.62
CA ASN A 96 -20.27 11.16 -2.52
C ASN A 96 -20.92 10.79 -1.18
N GLU A 97 -22.14 11.25 -0.90
CA GLU A 97 -22.93 10.81 0.26
C GLU A 97 -23.28 9.31 0.16
N TRP A 98 -23.64 8.85 -1.02
CA TRP A 98 -23.88 7.42 -1.27
C TRP A 98 -22.61 6.60 -0.99
N VAL A 99 -21.42 7.06 -1.44
CA VAL A 99 -20.13 6.42 -1.11
C VAL A 99 -19.95 6.30 0.40
N LEU A 100 -20.16 7.38 1.16
CA LEU A 100 -20.04 7.36 2.62
C LEU A 100 -21.02 6.35 3.26
N ASN A 101 -22.24 6.29 2.76
CA ASN A 101 -23.26 5.36 3.27
C ASN A 101 -22.89 3.89 3.04
N GLN A 102 -22.10 3.55 2.00
CA GLN A 102 -21.59 2.18 1.80
C GLN A 102 -20.65 1.72 2.94
N TYR A 103 -20.00 2.65 3.61
CA TYR A 103 -18.99 2.37 4.64
C TYR A 103 -19.46 2.65 6.07
N LYS A 104 -20.62 3.28 6.25
CA LYS A 104 -21.12 3.69 7.57
C LYS A 104 -21.28 2.54 8.58
N SER A 105 -21.67 1.36 8.10
CA SER A 105 -21.78 0.16 8.94
C SER A 105 -20.50 -0.66 9.00
N LEU A 106 -19.55 -0.42 8.09
CA LEU A 106 -18.30 -1.18 7.98
C LEU A 106 -17.18 -0.54 8.81
N ILE A 107 -17.15 0.80 8.91
CA ILE A 107 -16.18 1.55 9.69
C ILE A 107 -16.80 1.89 11.03
N THR A 108 -16.54 1.05 12.03
CA THR A 108 -17.06 1.23 13.42
C THR A 108 -16.24 2.26 14.23
N ASP A 109 -15.03 2.57 13.79
CA ASP A 109 -14.20 3.63 14.36
C ASP A 109 -14.74 5.01 13.91
N GLU A 110 -15.41 5.72 14.81
CA GLU A 110 -16.04 7.02 14.55
C GLU A 110 -15.03 8.09 14.10
N GLU A 111 -13.82 8.08 14.66
CA GLU A 111 -12.77 9.02 14.26
C GLU A 111 -12.31 8.74 12.82
N LEU A 112 -12.13 7.48 12.45
CA LEU A 112 -11.78 7.09 11.09
C LEU A 112 -12.88 7.46 10.11
N PHE A 113 -14.14 7.19 10.45
CA PHE A 113 -15.27 7.56 9.60
C PHE A 113 -15.41 9.09 9.43
N SER A 114 -15.17 9.86 10.50
CA SER A 114 -15.12 11.33 10.43
C SER A 114 -14.02 11.83 9.50
N LYS A 115 -12.78 11.27 9.61
CA LYS A 115 -11.67 11.60 8.69
C LYS A 115 -12.03 11.27 7.24
N PHE A 116 -12.67 10.13 6.99
CA PHE A 116 -13.14 9.75 5.65
C PHE A 116 -14.17 10.74 5.12
N THR A 117 -15.14 11.14 5.95
CA THR A 117 -16.17 12.13 5.57
C THR A 117 -15.56 13.48 5.20
N ILE A 118 -14.60 13.97 6.01
CA ILE A 118 -13.86 15.20 5.73
C ILE A 118 -13.10 15.10 4.40
N TYR A 119 -12.39 14.00 4.18
CA TYR A 119 -11.64 13.78 2.95
C TYR A 119 -12.54 13.79 1.71
N ILE A 120 -13.65 13.06 1.74
CA ILE A 120 -14.64 13.04 0.64
C ILE A 120 -15.20 14.45 0.39
N GLY A 121 -15.54 15.21 1.45
CA GLY A 121 -16.02 16.57 1.34
C GLY A 121 -14.98 17.54 0.75
N GLN A 122 -13.70 17.40 1.12
CA GLN A 122 -12.60 18.17 0.51
C GLN A 122 -12.46 17.87 -0.99
N LYS A 123 -12.52 16.61 -1.39
CA LYS A 123 -12.50 16.21 -2.82
C LYS A 123 -13.72 16.73 -3.59
N ALA A 124 -14.87 16.77 -2.96
CA ALA A 124 -16.10 17.33 -3.55
C ALA A 124 -16.06 18.86 -3.64
N GLY A 125 -15.27 19.52 -2.78
CA GLY A 125 -15.23 20.99 -2.65
C GLY A 125 -16.20 21.52 -1.59
N SER A 126 -16.82 20.64 -0.78
CA SER A 126 -17.74 21.00 0.31
C SER A 126 -17.01 21.44 1.57
N PHE A 127 -15.77 20.96 1.77
CA PHE A 127 -14.91 21.36 2.88
C PHE A 127 -13.62 22.02 2.37
N PRO A 128 -13.10 23.05 3.07
CA PRO A 128 -11.84 23.67 2.70
C PRO A 128 -10.66 22.73 2.98
N LEU A 129 -9.63 22.83 2.15
CA LEU A 129 -8.37 22.18 2.43
C LEU A 129 -7.56 23.05 3.41
N PRO A 130 -7.06 22.51 4.53
CA PRO A 130 -6.14 23.20 5.43
C PRO A 130 -4.87 23.65 4.70
N LYS A 131 -4.35 24.85 5.01
CA LYS A 131 -3.17 25.41 4.32
C LYS A 131 -1.92 24.53 4.45
N ASN A 132 -1.73 23.88 5.60
CA ASN A 132 -0.61 22.98 5.85
C ASN A 132 -0.66 21.68 5.04
N LEU A 133 -1.77 21.38 4.37
CA LEU A 133 -1.92 20.18 3.53
C LEU A 133 -1.73 20.46 2.03
N VAL A 134 -1.49 21.73 1.64
CA VAL A 134 -1.38 22.11 0.22
C VAL A 134 -0.22 21.38 -0.46
N ASP A 135 0.96 21.38 0.14
CA ASP A 135 2.14 20.70 -0.42
C ASP A 135 1.93 19.16 -0.46
N SER A 136 1.35 18.59 0.60
CA SER A 136 1.03 17.15 0.64
C SER A 136 0.03 16.75 -0.44
N LEU A 137 -1.03 17.55 -0.65
CA LEU A 137 -1.99 17.32 -1.73
C LEU A 137 -1.34 17.48 -3.11
N HIS A 138 -0.42 18.44 -3.28
CA HIS A 138 0.29 18.66 -4.53
C HIS A 138 1.15 17.45 -4.89
N VAL A 139 1.98 16.96 -3.96
CA VAL A 139 2.77 15.73 -4.09
C VAL A 139 1.89 14.51 -4.39
N TYR A 140 0.83 14.32 -3.61
CA TYR A 140 -0.06 13.17 -3.76
C TYR A 140 -0.81 13.18 -5.09
N SER A 141 -1.20 14.37 -5.58
CA SER A 141 -1.84 14.53 -6.87
C SER A 141 -0.88 14.27 -8.04
N ALA A 142 0.37 14.72 -7.92
CA ALA A 142 1.43 14.44 -8.87
C ALA A 142 1.68 12.93 -9.02
N ALA A 143 1.82 12.24 -7.89
CA ALA A 143 1.98 10.78 -7.85
C ALA A 143 0.82 10.06 -8.52
N HIS A 144 -0.42 10.50 -8.29
CA HIS A 144 -1.60 9.94 -8.94
C HIS A 144 -1.56 10.09 -10.47
N LYS A 145 -1.18 11.28 -10.97
CA LYS A 145 -1.08 11.54 -12.41
C LYS A 145 0.06 10.75 -13.04
N TYR A 146 1.22 10.76 -12.42
CA TYR A 146 2.39 10.05 -12.94
C TYR A 146 2.17 8.53 -12.96
N SER A 147 1.62 7.93 -11.92
CA SER A 147 1.25 6.51 -11.91
C SER A 147 0.23 6.17 -13.03
N THR A 148 -0.68 7.09 -13.39
CA THR A 148 -1.58 6.88 -14.55
C THR A 148 -0.83 6.95 -15.89
N MET A 149 0.18 7.81 -16.00
CA MET A 149 1.05 7.85 -17.19
C MET A 149 1.85 6.56 -17.32
N ARG A 150 2.38 6.01 -16.21
CA ARG A 150 3.08 4.71 -16.21
C ARG A 150 2.18 3.58 -16.72
N GLU A 151 0.94 3.51 -16.24
CA GLU A 151 -0.02 2.52 -16.75
C GLU A 151 -0.31 2.71 -18.26
N LEU A 152 -0.47 3.97 -18.73
CA LEU A 152 -0.65 4.24 -20.15
C LEU A 152 0.53 3.76 -20.99
N GLU A 153 1.76 3.97 -20.52
CA GLU A 153 2.97 3.48 -21.19
C GLU A 153 2.97 1.95 -21.31
N MET A 154 2.59 1.23 -20.25
CA MET A 154 2.50 -0.22 -20.24
C MET A 154 1.50 -0.77 -21.25
N ILE A 155 0.31 -0.14 -21.36
CA ILE A 155 -0.72 -0.58 -22.32
C ILE A 155 -0.49 -0.06 -23.73
N SER A 156 0.35 0.95 -23.93
CA SER A 156 0.64 1.53 -25.25
C SER A 156 1.31 0.53 -26.20
N LEU A 157 1.96 -0.50 -25.64
CA LEU A 157 2.61 -1.55 -26.41
C LEU A 157 1.64 -2.45 -27.20
N VAL A 158 0.38 -2.50 -26.79
CA VAL A 158 -0.64 -3.42 -27.36
C VAL A 158 -1.89 -2.72 -27.89
N ASN A 159 -1.90 -1.38 -27.92
CA ASN A 159 -3.00 -0.58 -28.44
C ASN A 159 -2.55 0.31 -29.61
N GLU A 160 -3.45 0.54 -30.53
CA GLU A 160 -3.19 1.47 -31.64
C GLU A 160 -2.94 2.90 -31.09
N LYS A 161 -1.93 3.56 -31.63
CA LYS A 161 -1.53 4.90 -31.24
C LYS A 161 -2.66 5.93 -31.33
N GLU A 162 -3.51 5.78 -32.32
CA GLU A 162 -4.67 6.65 -32.57
C GLU A 162 -5.68 6.60 -31.44
N ARG A 163 -5.87 5.42 -30.81
CA ARG A 163 -6.76 5.25 -29.63
C ARG A 163 -6.25 5.97 -28.41
N LEU A 164 -4.93 6.01 -28.24
CA LEU A 164 -4.28 6.53 -27.05
C LEU A 164 -3.94 8.02 -27.14
N SER A 165 -3.85 8.59 -28.35
CA SER A 165 -3.31 9.94 -28.60
C SER A 165 -4.01 11.05 -27.81
N ASN A 166 -5.34 10.97 -27.67
CA ASN A 166 -6.09 11.97 -26.89
C ASN A 166 -5.89 11.79 -25.38
N ILE A 167 -5.80 10.56 -24.91
CA ILE A 167 -5.54 10.24 -23.50
C ILE A 167 -4.13 10.73 -23.12
N GLU A 168 -3.15 10.44 -23.96
CA GLU A 168 -1.76 10.86 -23.77
C GLU A 168 -1.64 12.39 -23.71
N LYS A 169 -2.25 13.11 -24.65
CA LYS A 169 -2.29 14.58 -24.65
C LYS A 169 -2.94 15.15 -23.38
N GLN A 170 -4.03 14.52 -22.93
CA GLN A 170 -4.70 14.93 -21.71
C GLN A 170 -3.81 14.72 -20.48
N LEU A 171 -3.20 13.55 -20.35
CA LEU A 171 -2.30 13.25 -19.22
C LEU A 171 -1.07 14.16 -19.20
N HIS A 172 -0.47 14.44 -20.36
CA HIS A 172 0.62 15.41 -20.46
C HIS A 172 0.18 16.82 -20.02
N LYS A 173 -1.04 17.24 -20.33
CA LYS A 173 -1.58 18.51 -19.84
C LYS A 173 -1.83 18.48 -18.33
N GLU A 174 -2.32 17.36 -17.80
CA GLU A 174 -2.68 17.21 -16.40
C GLU A 174 -1.45 17.10 -15.48
N ILE A 175 -0.28 16.67 -15.98
CA ILE A 175 0.96 16.59 -15.20
C ILE A 175 1.70 17.92 -15.14
N GLN A 176 1.50 18.84 -16.10
CA GLN A 176 2.22 20.11 -16.17
C GLN A 176 2.22 20.95 -14.89
N PRO A 177 1.08 21.09 -14.15
CA PRO A 177 1.06 21.85 -12.91
C PRO A 177 1.99 21.33 -11.80
N TYR A 178 2.52 20.11 -11.93
CA TYR A 178 3.35 19.44 -10.93
C TYR A 178 4.83 19.38 -11.31
N LEU A 179 5.21 19.98 -12.46
CA LEU A 179 6.60 19.96 -12.94
C LEU A 179 7.56 20.81 -12.07
N ASP A 180 7.05 21.51 -11.08
CA ASP A 180 7.85 22.20 -10.05
C ASP A 180 8.43 21.23 -9.00
N LEU A 181 7.91 20.00 -8.90
CA LEU A 181 8.34 18.99 -7.93
C LEU A 181 9.61 18.28 -8.40
N GLU A 182 10.70 18.41 -7.65
CA GLU A 182 12.02 17.82 -8.03
C GLU A 182 11.94 16.32 -8.25
N GLY A 183 11.30 15.57 -7.32
CA GLY A 183 11.16 14.12 -7.44
C GLY A 183 10.40 13.71 -8.70
N LEU A 184 9.36 14.46 -9.10
CA LEU A 184 8.64 14.21 -10.35
C LEU A 184 9.50 14.49 -11.59
N GLN A 185 10.30 15.58 -11.58
CA GLN A 185 11.20 15.87 -12.67
C GLN A 185 12.21 14.74 -12.91
N LYS A 186 12.78 14.17 -11.83
CA LYS A 186 13.69 13.02 -11.91
C LYS A 186 13.04 11.79 -12.53
N LEU A 187 11.80 11.51 -12.15
CA LEU A 187 11.02 10.39 -12.72
C LEU A 187 10.74 10.61 -14.22
N ILE A 188 10.26 11.79 -14.60
CA ILE A 188 9.93 12.11 -16.03
C ILE A 188 11.19 12.14 -16.90
N THR A 189 12.34 12.55 -16.36
CA THR A 189 13.61 12.59 -17.09
C THR A 189 14.40 11.29 -17.01
N HIS A 190 13.80 10.23 -16.50
CA HIS A 190 14.35 8.88 -16.41
C HIS A 190 15.71 8.83 -15.69
N GLN A 191 15.81 9.51 -14.53
CA GLN A 191 16.98 9.40 -13.66
C GLN A 191 16.92 8.10 -12.83
N LYS A 192 17.88 7.89 -11.93
CA LYS A 192 17.97 6.67 -11.10
C LYS A 192 16.67 6.33 -10.34
N GLU A 193 15.87 7.34 -9.96
CA GLU A 193 14.58 7.16 -9.30
C GLU A 193 13.57 6.49 -10.22
N PHE A 194 13.67 6.72 -11.52
CA PHE A 194 12.86 5.99 -12.51
C PHE A 194 13.26 4.51 -12.58
N ASP A 195 14.57 4.21 -12.57
CA ASP A 195 15.03 2.82 -12.51
C ASP A 195 14.58 2.12 -11.23
N PHE A 196 14.52 2.84 -10.10
CA PHE A 196 13.94 2.31 -8.86
C PHE A 196 12.45 1.98 -9.03
N ILE A 197 11.66 2.87 -9.66
CA ILE A 197 10.24 2.61 -9.95
C ILE A 197 10.06 1.41 -10.89
N LEU A 198 10.93 1.24 -11.89
CA LEU A 198 10.88 0.04 -12.74
C LEU A 198 11.07 -1.26 -11.93
N LYS A 199 11.91 -1.25 -10.88
CA LYS A 199 12.03 -2.40 -9.96
C LYS A 199 10.75 -2.60 -9.13
N ILE A 200 10.16 -1.52 -8.61
CA ILE A 200 8.87 -1.58 -7.89
C ILE A 200 7.76 -2.16 -8.78
N GLU A 201 7.68 -1.73 -10.02
CA GLU A 201 6.67 -2.22 -10.98
C GLU A 201 6.80 -3.74 -11.23
N GLN A 202 7.98 -4.34 -11.05
CA GLN A 202 8.14 -5.80 -11.15
C GLN A 202 7.31 -6.54 -10.09
N LEU A 203 7.07 -5.94 -8.92
CA LEU A 203 6.19 -6.52 -7.90
C LEU A 203 4.72 -6.58 -8.36
N ARG A 204 4.30 -5.68 -9.25
CA ARG A 204 2.96 -5.72 -9.88
C ARG A 204 2.78 -6.91 -10.80
N PHE A 205 3.86 -7.35 -11.48
CA PHE A 205 3.82 -8.46 -12.44
C PHE A 205 3.99 -9.82 -11.76
N GLN A 206 4.43 -9.86 -10.51
CA GLN A 206 4.59 -11.09 -9.75
C GLN A 206 3.27 -11.51 -9.11
N THR A 207 2.78 -12.69 -9.47
CA THR A 207 1.55 -13.26 -8.92
C THR A 207 1.88 -14.09 -7.68
N ARG A 208 1.20 -13.81 -6.56
CA ARG A 208 1.31 -14.60 -5.33
C ARG A 208 0.64 -15.96 -5.50
N TRP A 209 1.06 -16.97 -4.74
CA TRP A 209 0.55 -18.35 -4.83
C TRP A 209 0.74 -18.94 -6.24
N ASN A 210 1.87 -18.69 -6.87
CA ASN A 210 2.14 -19.01 -8.27
C ASN A 210 1.98 -20.51 -8.64
N GLN A 211 1.97 -21.42 -7.65
CA GLN A 211 1.80 -22.86 -7.85
C GLN A 211 0.35 -23.34 -7.87
N THR A 212 -0.64 -22.46 -7.67
CA THR A 212 -2.05 -22.89 -7.58
C THR A 212 -3.01 -21.87 -8.21
N PRO A 213 -4.05 -22.33 -8.92
CA PRO A 213 -5.14 -21.46 -9.37
C PRO A 213 -5.80 -20.76 -8.18
N ARG A 214 -6.11 -19.46 -8.35
CA ARG A 214 -6.72 -18.66 -7.30
C ARG A 214 -7.57 -17.51 -7.86
N ILE A 215 -8.60 -17.09 -7.13
CA ILE A 215 -9.46 -15.94 -7.46
C ILE A 215 -9.65 -15.06 -6.22
N PRO A 216 -9.51 -13.73 -6.38
CA PRO A 216 -8.83 -13.05 -7.48
C PRO A 216 -7.31 -13.36 -7.49
N GLN A 217 -6.67 -13.17 -8.62
CA GLN A 217 -5.20 -13.13 -8.62
C GLN A 217 -4.75 -11.88 -7.87
N THR A 218 -3.73 -12.00 -7.03
CA THR A 218 -3.12 -10.88 -6.33
C THR A 218 -1.65 -10.78 -6.69
N SER A 219 -1.19 -9.57 -6.91
CA SER A 219 0.22 -9.24 -7.12
C SER A 219 0.94 -9.07 -5.79
N VAL A 220 2.27 -9.11 -5.79
CA VAL A 220 3.07 -8.76 -4.61
C VAL A 220 2.89 -7.29 -4.24
N LEU A 221 2.84 -6.37 -5.22
CA LEU A 221 2.63 -4.94 -4.96
C LEU A 221 1.29 -4.65 -4.27
N GLY A 222 0.21 -5.22 -4.80
CA GLY A 222 -1.13 -5.07 -4.21
C GLY A 222 -1.22 -5.69 -2.83
N HIS A 223 -0.57 -6.83 -2.62
CA HIS A 223 -0.44 -7.44 -1.30
C HIS A 223 0.24 -6.50 -0.30
N CYS A 224 1.41 -5.93 -0.65
CA CYS A 224 2.10 -4.98 0.23
C CYS A 224 1.20 -3.80 0.63
N PHE A 225 0.44 -3.26 -0.32
CA PHE A 225 -0.49 -2.17 0.00
C PHE A 225 -1.65 -2.64 0.89
N TYR A 226 -2.22 -3.82 0.63
CA TYR A 226 -3.25 -4.40 1.49
C TYR A 226 -2.73 -4.62 2.92
N VAL A 227 -1.52 -5.17 3.08
CA VAL A 227 -0.85 -5.35 4.39
C VAL A 227 -0.66 -4.01 5.08
N ALA A 228 -0.24 -2.96 4.36
CA ALA A 228 -0.07 -1.63 4.91
C ALA A 228 -1.40 -1.03 5.41
N VAL A 229 -2.49 -1.20 4.66
CA VAL A 229 -3.84 -0.78 5.07
C VAL A 229 -4.30 -1.55 6.31
N MET A 230 -4.12 -2.87 6.34
CA MET A 230 -4.49 -3.69 7.52
C MET A 230 -3.66 -3.31 8.75
N THR A 231 -2.37 -3.05 8.58
CA THR A 231 -1.48 -2.59 9.65
C THR A 231 -1.93 -1.24 10.22
N LEU A 232 -2.32 -0.30 9.37
CA LEU A 232 -2.90 0.97 9.80
C LEU A 232 -4.17 0.77 10.62
N LEU A 233 -5.12 -0.02 10.11
CA LEU A 233 -6.42 -0.23 10.75
C LEU A 233 -6.30 -0.95 12.10
N LEU A 234 -5.48 -2.00 12.19
CA LEU A 234 -5.22 -2.70 13.45
C LEU A 234 -4.42 -1.83 14.43
N GLY A 235 -3.44 -1.07 13.93
CA GLY A 235 -2.66 -0.14 14.75
C GLY A 235 -3.50 0.93 15.42
N ARG A 236 -4.64 1.33 14.83
CA ARG A 236 -5.59 2.27 15.45
C ARG A 236 -6.28 1.73 16.71
N GLU A 237 -6.35 0.41 16.84
CA GLU A 237 -6.94 -0.26 18.02
C GLU A 237 -5.94 -0.39 19.18
N SER A 238 -4.67 -0.01 18.98
CA SER A 238 -3.65 -0.13 20.00
C SER A 238 -3.93 0.74 21.24
N ASN A 239 -3.57 0.20 22.41
CA ASN A 239 -3.62 0.91 23.67
C ASN A 239 -2.28 0.71 24.41
N PRO A 240 -1.50 1.77 24.66
CA PRO A 240 -1.75 3.18 24.32
C PRO A 240 -1.77 3.44 22.80
N LYS A 241 -2.40 4.54 22.37
CA LYS A 241 -2.36 4.96 20.97
C LYS A 241 -0.92 5.17 20.50
N MET A 242 -0.63 4.74 19.29
CA MET A 242 0.68 4.90 18.67
C MET A 242 1.03 6.37 18.45
N CYS A 243 2.29 6.74 18.67
CA CYS A 243 2.79 8.06 18.26
C CYS A 243 2.78 8.17 16.72
N GLU A 244 2.80 9.40 16.23
CA GLU A 244 2.68 9.69 14.81
C GLU A 244 3.72 8.95 13.95
N LYS A 245 5.00 9.03 14.33
CA LYS A 245 6.09 8.38 13.59
C LYS A 245 5.95 6.86 13.57
N ARG A 246 5.40 6.25 14.65
CA ARG A 246 5.12 4.81 14.72
C ARG A 246 4.04 4.39 13.70
N VAL A 247 2.98 5.19 13.56
CA VAL A 247 1.94 4.95 12.55
C VAL A 247 2.54 5.02 11.14
N ILE A 248 3.33 6.06 10.85
CA ILE A 248 3.98 6.26 9.56
C ILE A 248 4.94 5.10 9.26
N ASN A 249 5.82 4.77 10.20
CA ASN A 249 6.81 3.72 10.02
C ASN A 249 6.17 2.33 9.84
N ASN A 250 5.10 2.03 10.60
CA ASN A 250 4.37 0.78 10.46
C ASN A 250 3.75 0.65 9.06
N PHE A 251 3.12 1.73 8.56
CA PHE A 251 2.54 1.72 7.22
C PHE A 251 3.58 1.52 6.13
N PHE A 252 4.68 2.28 6.17
CA PHE A 252 5.73 2.16 5.15
C PHE A 252 6.55 0.88 5.30
N SER A 253 6.80 0.38 6.53
CA SER A 253 7.40 -0.95 6.70
C SER A 253 6.53 -2.04 6.08
N ALA A 254 5.22 -1.97 6.26
CA ALA A 254 4.29 -2.90 5.61
C ALA A 254 4.21 -2.72 4.08
N LEU A 255 4.32 -1.48 3.57
CA LEU A 255 4.30 -1.21 2.13
C LEU A 255 5.58 -1.69 1.42
N PHE A 256 6.72 -1.67 2.11
CA PHE A 256 8.02 -2.03 1.54
C PHE A 256 8.53 -3.40 1.97
N HIS A 257 7.81 -4.19 2.79
CA HIS A 257 8.35 -5.42 3.39
C HIS A 257 8.82 -6.46 2.36
N ASP A 258 8.14 -6.59 1.22
CA ASP A 258 8.52 -7.48 0.12
C ASP A 258 9.31 -6.75 -1.00
N LEU A 259 9.85 -5.54 -0.74
CA LEU A 259 10.67 -4.83 -1.71
C LEU A 259 11.85 -5.66 -2.26
N PRO A 260 12.56 -6.46 -1.47
CA PRO A 260 13.61 -7.36 -1.98
C PRO A 260 13.11 -8.31 -3.08
N GLU A 261 11.87 -8.73 -3.05
CA GLU A 261 11.29 -9.62 -4.06
C GLU A 261 11.22 -9.01 -5.46
N SER A 262 11.33 -7.69 -5.58
CA SER A 262 11.43 -7.00 -6.87
C SER A 262 12.65 -7.44 -7.69
N VAL A 263 13.69 -7.96 -7.04
CA VAL A 263 14.95 -8.41 -7.67
C VAL A 263 15.24 -9.90 -7.48
N THR A 264 14.68 -10.53 -6.44
CA THR A 264 14.88 -11.96 -6.15
C THR A 264 13.71 -12.84 -6.62
N ARG A 265 12.53 -12.26 -6.82
CA ARG A 265 11.22 -12.90 -6.90
C ARG A 265 10.81 -13.57 -5.59
N ASP A 266 9.51 -13.85 -5.47
CA ASP A 266 8.96 -14.57 -4.31
C ASP A 266 9.47 -16.01 -4.28
N ILE A 267 10.29 -16.33 -3.27
CA ILE A 267 10.69 -17.70 -2.95
C ILE A 267 9.71 -18.20 -1.89
N ILE A 268 8.82 -19.10 -2.31
CA ILE A 268 7.75 -19.61 -1.43
C ILE A 268 8.28 -20.24 -0.14
N SER A 269 7.57 -20.03 0.97
CA SER A 269 7.97 -20.49 2.30
C SER A 269 8.37 -21.99 2.37
N PRO A 270 7.67 -22.94 1.72
CA PRO A 270 8.10 -24.35 1.72
C PRO A 270 9.49 -24.58 1.13
N VAL A 271 9.89 -23.77 0.12
CA VAL A 271 11.24 -23.86 -0.45
C VAL A 271 12.26 -23.22 0.48
N LYS A 272 11.97 -22.04 1.04
CA LYS A 272 12.85 -21.38 2.04
C LYS A 272 13.15 -22.30 3.23
N GLN A 273 12.22 -23.18 3.61
CA GLN A 273 12.32 -24.08 4.77
C GLN A 273 12.74 -25.53 4.41
N ALA A 274 13.15 -25.78 3.17
CA ALA A 274 13.48 -27.14 2.72
C ALA A 274 14.72 -27.75 3.42
N THR A 275 15.64 -26.90 3.93
CA THR A 275 16.78 -27.32 4.78
C THR A 275 16.99 -26.30 5.89
N ASP A 276 17.64 -26.72 6.99
CA ASP A 276 17.85 -25.90 8.20
C ASP A 276 18.65 -24.60 7.92
N ASP A 277 19.61 -24.65 7.01
CA ASP A 277 20.48 -23.50 6.70
C ASP A 277 19.94 -22.61 5.58
N LEU A 278 19.01 -23.09 4.77
CA LEU A 278 18.54 -22.39 3.58
C LEU A 278 17.92 -21.02 3.86
N PRO A 279 17.13 -20.80 4.92
CA PRO A 279 16.60 -19.49 5.24
C PRO A 279 17.70 -18.41 5.41
N ASN A 280 18.79 -18.77 6.12
CA ASN A 280 19.92 -17.87 6.36
C ASN A 280 20.73 -17.59 5.08
N ILE A 281 20.86 -18.60 4.22
CA ILE A 281 21.56 -18.48 2.92
C ILE A 281 20.74 -17.59 1.98
N VAL A 282 19.44 -17.82 1.89
CA VAL A 282 18.53 -17.01 1.05
C VAL A 282 18.58 -15.56 1.51
N LYS A 283 18.49 -15.29 2.81
CA LYS A 283 18.57 -13.90 3.33
C LYS A 283 19.90 -13.21 2.95
N LYS A 284 21.03 -13.89 3.04
CA LYS A 284 22.32 -13.33 2.62
C LYS A 284 22.36 -13.01 1.12
N ILE A 285 21.79 -13.90 0.29
CA ILE A 285 21.71 -13.68 -1.15
C ILE A 285 20.78 -12.52 -1.46
N GLU A 286 19.64 -12.44 -0.79
CA GLU A 286 18.70 -11.31 -0.92
C GLU A 286 19.40 -9.99 -0.56
N ASP A 287 20.12 -9.92 0.55
CA ASP A 287 20.87 -8.73 0.97
C ASP A 287 21.94 -8.32 -0.08
N GLU A 288 22.68 -9.29 -0.64
CA GLU A 288 23.67 -9.02 -1.69
C GLU A 288 23.03 -8.46 -2.96
N ILE A 289 21.88 -9.03 -3.39
CA ILE A 289 21.17 -8.60 -4.58
C ILE A 289 20.56 -7.21 -4.37
N VAL A 290 19.95 -6.95 -3.21
CA VAL A 290 19.42 -5.63 -2.84
C VAL A 290 20.51 -4.57 -2.88
N ASN A 291 21.68 -4.86 -2.28
CA ASN A 291 22.82 -3.95 -2.30
C ASN A 291 23.33 -3.65 -3.71
N LYS A 292 23.26 -4.61 -4.62
CA LYS A 292 23.76 -4.47 -5.98
C LYS A 292 22.72 -3.88 -6.94
N GLU A 293 21.44 -4.21 -6.79
CA GLU A 293 20.42 -3.94 -7.80
C GLU A 293 19.33 -2.94 -7.37
N LEU A 294 19.23 -2.61 -6.08
CA LEU A 294 18.26 -1.63 -5.57
C LEU A 294 18.94 -0.38 -5.00
N LEU A 295 19.92 -0.53 -4.12
CA LEU A 295 20.58 0.59 -3.47
C LEU A 295 21.11 1.65 -4.44
N PRO A 296 21.73 1.31 -5.60
CA PRO A 296 22.24 2.33 -6.53
C PRO A 296 21.16 3.26 -7.10
N PHE A 297 19.90 2.82 -7.11
CA PHE A 297 18.77 3.60 -7.64
C PHE A 297 18.08 4.46 -6.59
N MET A 298 18.41 4.29 -5.31
CA MET A 298 17.86 5.12 -4.23
C MET A 298 18.68 6.39 -4.03
N ASP A 299 17.98 7.51 -3.80
CA ASP A 299 18.65 8.75 -3.37
C ASP A 299 18.84 8.77 -1.86
N SER A 300 19.87 9.49 -1.40
CA SER A 300 20.18 9.63 0.02
C SER A 300 19.04 10.23 0.84
N CYS A 301 18.11 10.98 0.20
CA CYS A 301 16.98 11.58 0.91
C CYS A 301 15.93 10.55 1.37
N PHE A 302 15.94 9.31 0.85
CA PHE A 302 15.00 8.27 1.26
C PHE A 302 15.64 6.88 1.46
N CYS A 303 16.87 6.67 1.01
CA CYS A 303 17.55 5.37 1.06
C CYS A 303 17.58 4.79 2.48
N ASP A 304 18.07 5.56 3.46
CA ASP A 304 18.23 5.10 4.84
C ASP A 304 16.89 4.75 5.52
N GLU A 305 15.81 5.45 5.17
CA GLU A 305 14.48 5.12 5.68
C GLU A 305 13.92 3.85 5.03
N VAL A 306 14.05 3.70 3.69
CA VAL A 306 13.59 2.48 3.00
C VAL A 306 14.36 1.26 3.50
N MET A 307 15.67 1.37 3.70
CA MET A 307 16.48 0.29 4.31
C MET A 307 16.04 -0.01 5.74
N TYR A 308 15.67 1.00 6.53
CA TYR A 308 15.10 0.78 7.85
C TYR A 308 13.75 0.07 7.82
N TYR A 309 12.91 0.34 6.83
CA TYR A 309 11.60 -0.32 6.66
C TYR A 309 11.73 -1.79 6.26
N THR A 310 12.73 -2.15 5.46
CA THR A 310 12.94 -3.50 4.93
C THR A 310 13.87 -4.36 5.77
N SER A 311 14.68 -3.75 6.65
CA SER A 311 15.58 -4.52 7.52
C SER A 311 14.83 -5.14 8.69
N ASP A 312 14.95 -6.47 8.85
CA ASP A 312 14.26 -7.24 9.91
C ASP A 312 12.77 -6.86 10.01
N GLU A 313 12.10 -6.86 8.87
CA GLU A 313 10.76 -6.32 8.61
C GLU A 313 9.69 -6.77 9.62
N PHE A 314 9.85 -7.97 10.19
CA PHE A 314 8.92 -8.56 11.15
C PHE A 314 9.39 -8.48 12.62
N ALA A 315 10.46 -7.75 12.88
CA ALA A 315 10.94 -7.50 14.25
C ALA A 315 10.45 -6.15 14.79
N ASP A 316 9.99 -6.13 16.05
CA ASP A 316 9.72 -4.89 16.75
C ASP A 316 11.04 -4.16 17.00
N ARG A 317 11.14 -2.90 16.56
CA ARG A 317 12.43 -2.18 16.53
C ARG A 317 12.27 -0.68 16.69
N ILE A 318 13.37 -0.06 17.06
CA ILE A 318 13.51 1.40 17.20
C ILE A 318 14.89 1.85 16.68
N LYS A 319 15.08 3.16 16.53
CA LYS A 319 16.39 3.78 16.46
C LYS A 319 16.76 4.34 17.84
N ASP A 320 17.94 3.98 18.34
CA ASP A 320 18.47 4.53 19.59
C ASP A 320 18.91 6.00 19.42
N GLU A 321 19.42 6.61 20.51
CA GLU A 321 19.87 8.01 20.48
C GLU A 321 21.06 8.27 19.52
N LYS A 322 21.73 7.21 19.08
CA LYS A 322 22.83 7.26 18.08
C LYS A 322 22.34 6.94 16.67
N GLY A 323 21.03 6.75 16.49
CA GLY A 323 20.43 6.38 15.19
C GLY A 323 20.61 4.91 14.82
N LYS A 324 21.13 4.05 15.72
CA LYS A 324 21.31 2.62 15.47
C LYS A 324 20.00 1.88 15.69
N MET A 325 19.65 0.99 14.75
CA MET A 325 18.52 0.08 14.90
C MET A 325 18.79 -0.93 16.02
N ILE A 326 17.84 -1.07 16.93
CA ILE A 326 17.83 -2.09 17.99
C ILE A 326 16.45 -2.75 18.08
N HIS A 327 16.44 -4.06 18.34
CA HIS A 327 15.21 -4.81 18.59
C HIS A 327 14.74 -4.58 20.02
N VAL A 328 13.43 -4.49 20.19
CA VAL A 328 12.77 -4.24 21.48
C VAL A 328 11.56 -5.14 21.62
N THR A 329 11.02 -5.25 22.83
CA THR A 329 9.76 -5.94 23.08
C THR A 329 8.57 -5.02 22.78
N PHE A 330 7.38 -5.62 22.56
CA PHE A 330 6.14 -4.85 22.38
C PHE A 330 5.81 -4.00 23.62
N GLU A 331 6.11 -4.51 24.83
CA GLU A 331 5.93 -3.77 26.06
C GLU A 331 6.83 -2.52 26.11
N GLU A 332 8.10 -2.65 25.72
CA GLU A 332 9.03 -1.51 25.63
C GLU A 332 8.60 -0.50 24.56
N LEU A 333 8.09 -0.98 23.41
CA LEU A 333 7.50 -0.10 22.40
C LEU A 333 6.39 0.77 22.99
N ASN A 334 5.48 0.19 23.79
CA ASN A 334 4.34 0.91 24.33
C ASN A 334 4.68 1.82 25.51
N THR A 335 5.60 1.40 26.39
CA THR A 335 5.86 2.09 27.67
C THR A 335 7.02 3.08 27.57
N LYS A 336 8.06 2.76 26.80
CA LYS A 336 9.31 3.53 26.77
C LYS A 336 9.53 4.24 25.45
N TYR A 337 9.25 3.58 24.34
CA TYR A 337 9.68 4.02 23.03
C TYR A 337 8.54 4.53 22.10
N ASN A 338 7.32 4.66 22.61
CA ASN A 338 6.19 5.22 21.85
C ASN A 338 6.30 6.75 21.70
N GLN A 339 7.40 7.20 21.08
CA GLN A 339 7.75 8.62 20.89
C GLN A 339 8.41 8.77 19.52
N ASN A 340 8.11 9.86 18.81
CA ASN A 340 8.59 10.12 17.44
C ASN A 340 10.13 10.03 17.30
N LYS A 341 10.88 10.46 18.33
CA LYS A 341 12.36 10.48 18.31
C LYS A 341 13.03 9.11 18.21
N TYR A 342 12.32 8.03 18.55
CA TYR A 342 12.83 6.66 18.48
C TYR A 342 12.44 5.93 17.19
N GLU A 343 11.68 6.56 16.33
CA GLU A 343 11.20 5.99 15.07
C GLU A 343 10.68 4.53 15.19
N PRO A 344 9.74 4.27 16.12
CA PRO A 344 9.34 2.90 16.43
C PRO A 344 8.64 2.20 15.28
N VAL A 345 8.82 0.87 15.17
CA VAL A 345 8.16 -0.03 14.23
C VAL A 345 7.67 -1.28 14.95
N ASP A 346 6.39 -1.63 14.74
CA ASP A 346 5.80 -2.90 15.18
C ASP A 346 5.93 -3.97 14.09
N GLY A 347 7.10 -4.57 13.93
CA GLY A 347 7.32 -5.58 12.89
C GLY A 347 6.43 -6.81 13.08
N LYS A 348 6.13 -7.20 14.31
CA LYS A 348 5.20 -8.30 14.59
C LYS A 348 3.76 -8.00 14.17
N LEU A 349 3.31 -6.74 14.29
CA LEU A 349 2.02 -6.32 13.76
C LEU A 349 1.99 -6.43 12.23
N VAL A 350 3.06 -6.01 11.55
CA VAL A 350 3.21 -6.18 10.10
C VAL A 350 3.11 -7.66 9.73
N ARG A 351 3.77 -8.56 10.47
CA ARG A 351 3.70 -10.02 10.25
C ARG A 351 2.29 -10.58 10.41
N ILE A 352 1.54 -10.12 11.41
CA ILE A 352 0.14 -10.51 11.58
C ILE A 352 -0.68 -10.09 10.35
N CYS A 353 -0.46 -8.90 9.84
CA CYS A 353 -1.18 -8.39 8.67
C CYS A 353 -0.78 -9.11 7.37
N ASP A 354 0.50 -9.49 7.22
CA ASP A 354 0.98 -10.32 6.11
C ASP A 354 0.30 -11.71 6.12
N HIS A 355 0.31 -12.41 7.24
CA HIS A 355 -0.41 -13.68 7.39
C HIS A 355 -1.93 -13.52 7.21
N LEU A 356 -2.53 -12.40 7.67
CA LEU A 356 -3.94 -12.11 7.41
C LEU A 356 -4.22 -12.00 5.91
N SER A 357 -3.37 -11.31 5.16
CA SER A 357 -3.52 -11.20 3.70
C SER A 357 -3.49 -12.58 3.04
N ALA A 358 -2.51 -13.41 3.38
CA ALA A 358 -2.42 -14.77 2.86
C ALA A 358 -3.62 -15.66 3.26
N LEU A 359 -4.15 -15.48 4.48
CA LEU A 359 -5.34 -16.17 4.96
C LEU A 359 -6.58 -15.76 4.14
N MET A 360 -6.77 -14.44 3.92
CA MET A 360 -7.87 -13.89 3.12
C MET A 360 -7.80 -14.34 1.67
N GLU A 361 -6.61 -14.36 1.08
CA GLU A 361 -6.35 -14.86 -0.28
C GLU A 361 -6.82 -16.31 -0.44
N ALA A 362 -6.48 -17.18 0.51
CA ALA A 362 -6.87 -18.58 0.49
C ALA A 362 -8.39 -18.75 0.77
N ASP A 363 -8.91 -18.10 1.81
CA ASP A 363 -10.30 -18.24 2.24
C ASP A 363 -11.29 -17.74 1.18
N ILE A 364 -11.03 -16.55 0.60
CA ILE A 364 -11.88 -16.00 -0.46
C ILE A 364 -11.88 -16.93 -1.68
N SER A 365 -10.73 -17.46 -2.11
CA SER A 365 -10.66 -18.39 -3.24
C SER A 365 -11.46 -19.66 -2.98
N ILE A 366 -11.33 -20.25 -1.79
CA ILE A 366 -12.08 -21.44 -1.36
C ILE A 366 -13.60 -21.15 -1.36
N ASN A 367 -14.02 -20.01 -0.82
CA ASN A 367 -15.42 -19.59 -0.78
C ASN A 367 -16.01 -19.35 -2.17
N HIS A 368 -15.18 -19.04 -3.16
CA HIS A 368 -15.57 -18.98 -4.58
C HIS A 368 -15.54 -20.34 -5.28
N GLY A 369 -15.31 -21.43 -4.56
CA GLY A 369 -15.33 -22.79 -5.09
C GLY A 369 -14.02 -23.24 -5.76
N ILE A 370 -12.94 -22.45 -5.65
CA ILE A 370 -11.62 -22.83 -6.14
C ILE A 370 -10.81 -23.40 -4.98
N THR A 371 -10.72 -24.72 -4.93
CA THR A 371 -9.98 -25.44 -3.89
C THR A 371 -8.77 -26.14 -4.50
N SER A 372 -7.66 -26.10 -3.78
CA SER A 372 -6.48 -26.88 -4.07
C SER A 372 -5.83 -27.34 -2.78
N TYR A 373 -4.94 -28.33 -2.86
CA TYR A 373 -4.15 -28.75 -1.71
C TYR A 373 -3.39 -27.57 -1.07
N HIS A 374 -2.74 -26.74 -1.88
CA HIS A 374 -1.97 -25.60 -1.40
C HIS A 374 -2.81 -24.55 -0.69
N LEU A 375 -3.99 -24.22 -1.21
CA LEU A 375 -4.90 -23.26 -0.56
C LEU A 375 -5.43 -23.80 0.76
N THR A 376 -5.84 -25.07 0.79
CA THR A 376 -6.41 -25.69 1.99
C THR A 376 -5.34 -25.84 3.08
N GLU A 377 -4.16 -26.35 2.75
CA GLU A 377 -3.07 -26.51 3.73
C GLU A 377 -2.48 -25.14 4.14
N GLY A 378 -2.36 -24.18 3.23
CA GLY A 378 -1.91 -22.83 3.56
C GLY A 378 -2.87 -22.14 4.54
N ARG A 379 -4.18 -22.16 4.28
CA ARG A 379 -5.21 -21.67 5.18
C ARG A 379 -5.13 -22.33 6.57
N LYS A 380 -5.07 -23.66 6.60
CA LYS A 380 -4.96 -24.43 7.82
C LYS A 380 -3.64 -24.14 8.56
N GLY A 381 -2.55 -24.04 7.84
CA GLY A 381 -1.23 -23.73 8.39
C GLY A 381 -1.21 -22.38 9.10
N ILE A 382 -1.79 -21.34 8.48
CA ILE A 382 -1.88 -20.00 9.09
C ILE A 382 -2.76 -20.02 10.35
N LEU A 383 -3.93 -20.66 10.31
CA LEU A 383 -4.83 -20.76 11.46
C LEU A 383 -4.20 -21.50 12.65
N ASN A 384 -3.39 -22.53 12.37
CA ASN A 384 -2.71 -23.33 13.40
C ASN A 384 -1.36 -22.77 13.84
N HIS A 385 -0.84 -21.75 13.14
CA HIS A 385 0.47 -21.16 13.46
C HIS A 385 0.50 -20.50 14.83
N TYR A 386 -0.62 -19.90 15.22
CA TYR A 386 -0.76 -19.22 16.51
C TYR A 386 -1.63 -20.04 17.46
N LYS A 387 -1.15 -20.22 18.69
CA LYS A 387 -1.89 -20.97 19.72
C LYS A 387 -3.08 -20.14 20.23
N PRO A 388 -4.19 -20.78 20.64
CA PRO A 388 -5.27 -20.08 21.35
C PRO A 388 -4.75 -19.29 22.55
N GLY A 389 -5.17 -18.04 22.70
CA GLY A 389 -4.72 -17.13 23.76
C GLY A 389 -3.32 -16.54 23.56
N GLN A 390 -2.70 -16.73 22.38
CA GLN A 390 -1.40 -16.13 22.08
C GLN A 390 -1.55 -14.66 21.71
N ILE A 391 -1.14 -13.78 22.64
CA ILE A 391 -1.17 -12.33 22.44
C ILE A 391 0.11 -11.86 21.76
N ILE A 392 0.00 -11.22 20.60
CA ILE A 392 1.09 -10.57 19.86
C ILE A 392 0.62 -9.17 19.49
N SER A 393 1.46 -8.17 19.74
CA SER A 393 1.11 -6.76 19.51
C SER A 393 -0.24 -6.35 20.13
N GLY A 394 -0.59 -6.95 21.28
CA GLY A 394 -1.83 -6.70 21.99
C GLY A 394 -3.06 -7.41 21.42
N ILE A 395 -2.89 -8.26 20.40
CA ILE A 395 -3.97 -8.97 19.71
C ILE A 395 -3.91 -10.47 20.06
N ASP A 396 -5.02 -11.09 20.46
CA ASP A 396 -5.18 -12.55 20.42
C ASP A 396 -5.26 -12.98 18.94
N VAL A 397 -4.13 -13.40 18.39
CA VAL A 397 -4.00 -13.61 16.92
C VAL A 397 -4.83 -14.81 16.48
N ASN A 398 -4.92 -15.86 17.29
CA ASN A 398 -5.71 -17.03 16.95
C ASN A 398 -7.21 -16.68 16.89
N GLU A 399 -7.74 -16.03 17.93
CA GLU A 399 -9.14 -15.58 17.94
C GLU A 399 -9.43 -14.59 16.81
N PHE A 400 -8.53 -13.65 16.58
CA PHE A 400 -8.63 -12.66 15.51
C PHE A 400 -8.75 -13.33 14.13
N TYR A 401 -7.87 -14.28 13.80
CA TYR A 401 -7.94 -14.96 12.49
C TYR A 401 -9.21 -15.80 12.32
N HIS A 402 -9.69 -16.47 13.38
CA HIS A 402 -10.95 -17.21 13.30
C HIS A 402 -12.16 -16.28 13.12
N LYS A 403 -12.10 -15.03 13.56
CA LYS A 403 -13.14 -14.03 13.28
C LYS A 403 -13.09 -13.49 11.85
N MET A 404 -11.94 -13.59 11.20
CA MET A 404 -11.73 -13.02 9.85
C MET A 404 -12.13 -13.97 8.71
N ILE A 405 -12.45 -15.24 8.98
CA ILE A 405 -12.83 -16.28 7.99
C ILE A 405 -14.28 -16.77 8.15
#